data_159c2f8a4de4c7faabcafa0ac28b71cf
#
_entry.id   159c2f8a4de4c7faabcafa0ac28b71cf
#
_cell.length_a   1.000
_cell.length_b   1.000
_cell.length_c   1.000
_cell.angle_alpha   90.00
_cell.angle_beta   90.00
_cell.angle_gamma   90.00
#
_symmetry.space_group_name_H-M   'P 1'
#
loop_
_entity.id
_entity.type
_entity.pdbx_description
1 polymer ?
#
loop_
_entity_poly.entity_id
_entity_poly.type
_entity_poly.pdbx_seq_one_letter_code
_entity_poly.pdbx_strand_id
1 'polypeptide(L)'
;GYIEHHYDENVKGYIMMEPDFPLIRYFNDGCGYEINGHPTLVIGGAYSVDKWFRLYRAEKAGNSFSGWFEDEQLEDWEMANIEKEVIGKKYDFVFTHTCPLDWEPTDLFLSFIDQSQVDKTMENWLNKIKETFDWKVWCFGHFHEDRIERSHVEQFFHTIENLEETWNRWVQYDKTGELDLHLRLSPVFEKEMLYKELIENEEKND
;
A
#
# COMPACT_ATOMS: atom_id res chain seq x y z
N GLY A 1 -7.19 -9.72 -24.60
CA GLY A 1 -8.43 -9.89 -23.84
C GLY A 1 -9.27 -8.62 -23.90
N TYR A 2 -10.53 -8.74 -23.64
CA TYR A 2 -11.46 -7.62 -23.52
C TYR A 2 -11.71 -7.40 -22.04
N ILE A 3 -11.58 -6.16 -21.55
CA ILE A 3 -11.84 -5.80 -20.16
C ILE A 3 -13.23 -5.17 -20.06
N GLU A 4 -14.05 -5.68 -19.17
CA GLU A 4 -15.36 -5.14 -18.87
C GLU A 4 -15.34 -4.39 -17.54
N HIS A 5 -16.03 -3.23 -17.51
CA HIS A 5 -16.31 -2.50 -16.29
C HIS A 5 -17.73 -2.80 -15.85
N HIS A 6 -17.92 -3.27 -14.64
CA HIS A 6 -19.24 -3.50 -14.08
C HIS A 6 -19.28 -3.14 -12.59
N TYR A 7 -20.47 -2.82 -12.11
CA TYR A 7 -20.70 -2.61 -10.69
C TYR A 7 -20.79 -3.96 -9.98
N ASP A 8 -19.99 -4.17 -8.94
CA ASP A 8 -20.03 -5.37 -8.11
C ASP A 8 -20.65 -5.05 -6.75
N GLU A 9 -21.82 -5.65 -6.47
CA GLU A 9 -22.57 -5.46 -5.23
C GLU A 9 -21.82 -5.97 -3.99
N ASN A 10 -20.88 -6.91 -4.15
CA ASN A 10 -20.13 -7.46 -3.03
C ASN A 10 -19.09 -6.47 -2.48
N VAL A 11 -18.61 -5.55 -3.33
CA VAL A 11 -17.64 -4.53 -2.95
C VAL A 11 -18.19 -3.12 -3.09
N LYS A 12 -19.47 -3.00 -3.48
CA LYS A 12 -20.22 -1.75 -3.70
C LYS A 12 -19.48 -0.72 -4.56
N GLY A 13 -18.86 -1.20 -5.63
CA GLY A 13 -18.06 -0.35 -6.51
C GLY A 13 -17.87 -0.92 -7.91
N TYR A 14 -17.39 -0.08 -8.82
CA TYR A 14 -17.06 -0.51 -10.16
C TYR A 14 -15.69 -1.17 -10.18
N ILE A 15 -15.64 -2.37 -10.75
CA ILE A 15 -14.42 -3.16 -10.95
C ILE A 15 -14.22 -3.46 -12.42
N MET A 16 -13.01 -3.85 -12.75
CA MET A 16 -12.65 -4.38 -14.07
C MET A 16 -12.50 -5.90 -14.00
N MET A 17 -12.91 -6.59 -15.06
CA MET A 17 -12.85 -8.04 -15.15
C MET A 17 -12.61 -8.45 -16.62
N GLU A 18 -11.82 -9.48 -16.82
CA GLU A 18 -11.76 -10.20 -18.09
C GLU A 18 -12.82 -11.31 -18.11
N PRO A 19 -13.75 -11.34 -19.07
CA PRO A 19 -14.81 -12.36 -19.14
C PRO A 19 -14.30 -13.80 -19.16
N ASP A 20 -13.13 -14.02 -19.76
CA ASP A 20 -12.48 -15.34 -19.81
C ASP A 20 -11.91 -15.77 -18.44
N PHE A 21 -11.74 -14.82 -17.50
CA PHE A 21 -11.20 -15.04 -16.15
C PHE A 21 -12.09 -14.41 -15.07
N PRO A 22 -13.37 -14.82 -14.93
CA PRO A 22 -14.37 -14.12 -14.12
C PRO A 22 -14.09 -14.15 -12.61
N LEU A 23 -13.12 -14.94 -12.15
CA LEU A 23 -12.69 -14.98 -10.75
C LEU A 23 -11.58 -13.96 -10.45
N ILE A 24 -10.99 -13.35 -11.48
CA ILE A 24 -9.98 -12.29 -11.33
C ILE A 24 -10.70 -10.97 -11.51
N ARG A 25 -10.57 -10.09 -10.52
CA ARG A 25 -11.19 -8.78 -10.47
C ARG A 25 -10.15 -7.74 -10.17
N TYR A 26 -10.22 -6.62 -10.88
CA TYR A 26 -9.28 -5.51 -10.71
C TYR A 26 -10.05 -4.31 -10.15
N PHE A 27 -9.53 -3.74 -9.09
CA PHE A 27 -10.04 -2.48 -8.55
C PHE A 27 -9.53 -1.31 -9.37
N ASN A 28 -10.34 -0.25 -9.48
CA ASN A 28 -9.91 1.00 -10.12
C ASN A 28 -9.19 1.87 -9.09
N ASP A 29 -8.13 2.53 -9.52
CA ASP A 29 -7.35 3.42 -8.69
C ASP A 29 -8.14 4.63 -8.19
N GLY A 30 -7.90 4.99 -6.93
CA GLY A 30 -8.55 6.11 -6.27
C GLY A 30 -10.02 5.91 -5.96
N CYS A 31 -10.55 4.71 -6.20
CA CYS A 31 -11.95 4.39 -5.92
C CYS A 31 -12.13 3.87 -4.49
N GLY A 32 -13.24 4.28 -3.88
CA GLY A 32 -13.70 3.73 -2.62
C GLY A 32 -14.60 2.52 -2.83
N TYR A 33 -14.40 1.52 -2.01
CA TYR A 33 -15.15 0.26 -1.99
C TYR A 33 -15.65 -0.03 -0.58
N GLU A 34 -16.53 -1.01 -0.44
CA GLU A 34 -16.88 -1.61 0.84
C GLU A 34 -16.52 -3.10 0.79
N ILE A 35 -15.42 -3.48 1.42
CA ILE A 35 -14.94 -4.87 1.44
C ILE A 35 -15.24 -5.46 2.82
N ASN A 36 -16.05 -6.50 2.89
CA ASN A 36 -16.54 -7.11 4.14
C ASN A 36 -17.15 -6.11 5.13
N GLY A 37 -17.80 -5.04 4.62
CA GLY A 37 -18.38 -4.00 5.46
C GLY A 37 -17.43 -2.87 5.85
N HIS A 38 -16.16 -2.92 5.44
CA HIS A 38 -15.16 -1.89 5.69
C HIS A 38 -15.02 -0.94 4.50
N PRO A 39 -15.25 0.37 4.69
CA PRO A 39 -14.88 1.37 3.70
C PRO A 39 -13.39 1.27 3.36
N THR A 40 -13.08 1.04 2.10
CA THR A 40 -11.73 0.72 1.62
C THR A 40 -11.36 1.59 0.44
N LEU A 41 -10.19 2.23 0.49
CA LEU A 41 -9.58 2.95 -0.63
C LEU A 41 -8.52 2.08 -1.28
N VAL A 42 -8.48 2.05 -2.62
CA VAL A 42 -7.47 1.32 -3.39
C VAL A 42 -6.73 2.28 -4.32
N ILE A 43 -5.40 2.27 -4.30
CA ILE A 43 -4.54 3.07 -5.18
C ILE A 43 -3.35 2.21 -5.62
N GLY A 44 -3.27 1.88 -6.90
CA GLY A 44 -2.13 1.19 -7.50
C GLY A 44 -0.98 2.14 -7.86
N GLY A 45 0.01 1.58 -8.51
CA GLY A 45 1.12 2.30 -9.12
C GLY A 45 2.34 2.48 -8.24
N ALA A 46 3.50 2.28 -8.88
CA ALA A 46 4.82 2.57 -8.33
C ALA A 46 5.87 2.59 -9.44
N TYR A 47 6.96 3.29 -9.24
CA TYR A 47 8.10 3.27 -10.16
C TYR A 47 8.89 1.96 -10.05
N SER A 48 9.16 1.30 -11.17
CA SER A 48 10.01 0.11 -11.22
C SER A 48 11.49 0.49 -11.31
N VAL A 49 12.26 0.27 -10.25
CA VAL A 49 13.71 0.54 -10.23
C VAL A 49 14.50 -0.25 -11.28
N ASP A 50 13.96 -1.35 -11.77
CA ASP A 50 14.54 -2.20 -12.82
C ASP A 50 14.01 -1.92 -14.23
N LYS A 51 13.24 -0.83 -14.42
CA LYS A 51 12.66 -0.38 -15.71
C LYS A 51 13.68 -0.44 -16.84
N TRP A 52 14.79 0.24 -16.68
CA TRP A 52 15.82 0.32 -17.73
C TRP A 52 16.48 -1.03 -18.03
N PHE A 53 16.63 -1.88 -17.04
CA PHE A 53 17.13 -3.24 -17.21
C PHE A 53 16.14 -4.11 -17.98
N ARG A 54 14.85 -4.03 -17.69
CA ARG A 54 13.79 -4.74 -18.44
C ARG A 54 13.75 -4.30 -19.89
N LEU A 55 13.73 -3.00 -20.15
CA LEU A 55 13.75 -2.43 -21.51
C LEU A 55 15.00 -2.89 -22.29
N TYR A 56 16.18 -2.79 -21.70
CA TYR A 56 17.42 -3.23 -22.32
C TYR A 56 17.41 -4.73 -22.65
N ARG A 57 16.93 -5.56 -21.73
CA ARG A 57 16.82 -7.01 -21.98
C ARG A 57 15.88 -7.34 -23.12
N ALA A 58 14.73 -6.69 -23.20
CA ALA A 58 13.76 -6.88 -24.27
C ALA A 58 14.36 -6.51 -25.64
N GLU A 59 15.01 -5.35 -25.71
CA GLU A 59 15.69 -4.89 -26.92
C GLU A 59 16.75 -5.90 -27.39
N LYS A 60 17.62 -6.36 -26.49
CA LYS A 60 18.67 -7.35 -26.78
C LYS A 60 18.12 -8.70 -27.24
N ALA A 61 16.98 -9.10 -26.72
CA ALA A 61 16.32 -10.37 -27.09
C ALA A 61 15.43 -10.24 -28.34
N GLY A 62 15.24 -9.04 -28.86
CA GLY A 62 14.30 -8.78 -29.96
C GLY A 62 12.84 -9.00 -29.57
N ASN A 63 12.53 -8.88 -28.27
CA ASN A 63 11.17 -9.04 -27.76
C ASN A 63 10.41 -7.70 -27.82
N SER A 64 9.17 -7.75 -28.28
CA SER A 64 8.27 -6.59 -28.26
C SER A 64 7.73 -6.24 -26.86
N PHE A 65 7.78 -7.19 -25.93
CA PHE A 65 7.31 -7.03 -24.57
C PHE A 65 8.48 -7.07 -23.57
N SER A 66 8.64 -5.99 -22.83
CA SER A 66 9.74 -5.82 -21.87
C SER A 66 9.41 -6.32 -20.47
N GLY A 67 8.13 -6.54 -20.16
CA GLY A 67 7.64 -6.76 -18.79
C GLY A 67 7.60 -5.46 -17.96
N TRP A 68 7.74 -4.31 -18.60
CA TRP A 68 7.50 -2.99 -18.04
C TRP A 68 6.34 -2.33 -18.81
N PHE A 69 5.51 -1.58 -18.09
CA PHE A 69 4.34 -0.89 -18.60
C PHE A 69 4.53 0.61 -18.44
N GLU A 70 4.13 1.40 -19.45
CA GLU A 70 4.28 2.84 -19.43
C GLU A 70 3.38 3.52 -18.39
N ASP A 71 2.25 2.89 -18.10
CA ASP A 71 1.22 3.29 -17.14
C ASP A 71 1.42 2.67 -15.74
N GLU A 72 2.67 2.32 -15.37
CA GLU A 72 2.95 1.76 -14.03
C GLU A 72 2.76 2.75 -12.88
N GLN A 73 2.73 4.06 -13.17
CA GLN A 73 2.44 5.14 -12.22
C GLN A 73 1.23 5.93 -12.69
N LEU A 74 0.54 6.56 -11.74
CA LEU A 74 -0.57 7.44 -12.07
C LEU A 74 -0.07 8.74 -12.73
N GLU A 75 -0.83 9.21 -13.70
CA GLU A 75 -0.62 10.52 -14.32
C GLU A 75 -1.06 11.66 -13.39
N ASP A 76 -0.51 12.86 -13.57
CA ASP A 76 -0.85 14.05 -12.75
C ASP A 76 -2.34 14.34 -12.67
N TRP A 77 -3.08 14.12 -13.77
CA TRP A 77 -4.52 14.35 -13.81
C TRP A 77 -5.31 13.29 -13.04
N GLU A 78 -4.84 12.04 -12.99
CA GLU A 78 -5.43 10.97 -12.19
C GLU A 78 -5.23 11.27 -10.72
N MET A 79 -4.00 11.58 -10.31
CA MET A 79 -3.67 12.00 -8.96
C MET A 79 -4.52 13.19 -8.50
N ALA A 80 -4.67 14.22 -9.35
CA ALA A 80 -5.50 15.38 -9.04
C ALA A 80 -6.99 15.07 -8.93
N ASN A 81 -7.50 14.07 -9.64
CA ASN A 81 -8.88 13.61 -9.51
C ASN A 81 -9.07 12.81 -8.22
N ILE A 82 -8.14 11.91 -7.90
CA ILE A 82 -8.17 11.12 -6.66
C ILE A 82 -8.13 12.06 -5.44
N GLU A 83 -7.27 13.09 -5.44
CA GLU A 83 -7.21 14.10 -4.37
C GLU A 83 -8.60 14.70 -4.07
N LYS A 84 -9.35 15.07 -5.10
CA LYS A 84 -10.70 15.65 -4.93
C LYS A 84 -11.70 14.65 -4.35
N GLU A 85 -11.54 13.38 -4.75
CA GLU A 85 -12.46 12.31 -4.33
C GLU A 85 -12.21 11.85 -2.89
N VAL A 86 -10.96 11.86 -2.42
CA VAL A 86 -10.64 11.30 -1.10
C VAL A 86 -10.71 12.32 0.03
N ILE A 87 -10.57 13.61 -0.25
CA ILE A 87 -10.49 14.66 0.76
C ILE A 87 -11.67 14.64 1.73
N GLY A 88 -11.39 14.61 3.03
CA GLY A 88 -12.37 14.58 4.11
C GLY A 88 -13.18 13.29 4.24
N LYS A 89 -12.89 12.26 3.43
CA LYS A 89 -13.50 10.92 3.56
C LYS A 89 -12.88 10.13 4.70
N LYS A 90 -13.52 9.01 5.04
CA LYS A 90 -13.06 8.07 6.07
C LYS A 90 -13.01 6.67 5.50
N TYR A 91 -11.88 6.02 5.72
CA TYR A 91 -11.65 4.65 5.30
C TYR A 91 -11.18 3.81 6.48
N ASP A 92 -11.67 2.60 6.57
CA ASP A 92 -11.14 1.60 7.49
C ASP A 92 -9.82 1.05 6.98
N PHE A 93 -9.76 0.79 5.67
CA PHE A 93 -8.56 0.31 5.00
C PHE A 93 -8.13 1.21 3.85
N VAL A 94 -6.82 1.33 3.69
CA VAL A 94 -6.20 1.88 2.48
C VAL A 94 -5.22 0.84 1.94
N PHE A 95 -5.41 0.43 0.69
CA PHE A 95 -4.49 -0.46 -0.02
C PHE A 95 -3.78 0.34 -1.09
N THR A 96 -2.44 0.36 -1.03
CA THR A 96 -1.62 0.99 -2.06
C THR A 96 -0.56 0.00 -2.55
N HIS A 97 -0.01 0.23 -3.76
CA HIS A 97 1.10 -0.60 -4.22
C HIS A 97 2.39 -0.17 -3.52
N THR A 98 2.77 1.10 -3.59
CA THR A 98 3.87 1.69 -2.80
C THR A 98 3.33 2.43 -1.57
N CYS A 99 4.18 3.12 -0.81
CA CYS A 99 3.80 3.80 0.43
C CYS A 99 4.08 5.32 0.38
N PRO A 100 3.53 6.12 1.30
CA PRO A 100 3.98 7.48 1.54
C PRO A 100 5.49 7.59 1.75
N LEU A 101 6.13 8.62 1.23
CA LEU A 101 7.58 8.80 1.21
C LEU A 101 8.24 8.64 2.60
N ASP A 102 7.63 9.17 3.65
CA ASP A 102 8.17 9.10 5.01
C ASP A 102 8.00 7.72 5.68
N TRP A 103 7.36 6.76 4.99
CA TRP A 103 7.21 5.37 5.40
C TRP A 103 8.08 4.42 4.59
N GLU A 104 8.87 4.93 3.65
CA GLU A 104 9.75 4.08 2.84
C GLU A 104 10.66 3.23 3.72
N PRO A 105 10.70 1.92 3.49
CA PRO A 105 11.55 0.99 4.23
C PRO A 105 13.00 1.09 3.76
N THR A 106 13.66 2.20 4.09
CA THR A 106 15.01 2.53 3.59
C THR A 106 16.08 1.50 3.97
N ASP A 107 15.84 0.72 5.02
CA ASP A 107 16.67 -0.41 5.43
C ASP A 107 16.62 -1.61 4.46
N LEU A 108 15.59 -1.68 3.61
CA LEU A 108 15.42 -2.70 2.57
C LEU A 108 15.99 -2.27 1.21
N PHE A 109 16.41 -1.03 1.07
CA PHE A 109 16.88 -0.52 -0.21
C PHE A 109 18.14 -1.24 -0.69
N LEU A 110 18.13 -1.59 -1.97
CA LEU A 110 19.26 -2.25 -2.62
C LEU A 110 20.46 -1.28 -2.70
N SER A 111 21.56 -1.63 -2.08
CA SER A 111 22.74 -0.76 -1.94
C SER A 111 23.41 -0.38 -3.27
N PHE A 112 23.10 -1.08 -4.36
CA PHE A 112 23.60 -0.80 -5.71
C PHE A 112 22.66 0.06 -6.54
N ILE A 113 21.49 0.44 -6.03
CA ILE A 113 20.55 1.36 -6.67
C ILE A 113 20.81 2.77 -6.15
N ASP A 114 21.15 3.69 -7.06
CA ASP A 114 21.26 5.10 -6.74
C ASP A 114 19.85 5.70 -6.52
N GLN A 115 19.49 5.91 -5.27
CA GLN A 115 18.16 6.42 -4.88
C GLN A 115 17.88 7.82 -5.43
N SER A 116 18.90 8.59 -5.79
CA SER A 116 18.71 9.92 -6.42
C SER A 116 18.15 9.83 -7.84
N GLN A 117 18.22 8.65 -8.46
CA GLN A 117 17.70 8.38 -9.81
C GLN A 117 16.33 7.68 -9.81
N VAL A 118 15.83 7.32 -8.63
CA VAL A 118 14.51 6.69 -8.49
C VAL A 118 13.44 7.76 -8.50
N ASP A 119 12.46 7.60 -9.37
CA ASP A 119 11.30 8.48 -9.41
C ASP A 119 10.43 8.22 -8.16
N LYS A 120 10.23 9.24 -7.36
CA LYS A 120 9.46 9.21 -6.10
C LYS A 120 8.13 9.97 -6.22
N THR A 121 7.62 10.12 -7.44
CA THR A 121 6.39 10.89 -7.69
C THR A 121 5.22 10.31 -6.90
N MET A 122 5.02 8.99 -6.95
CA MET A 122 3.93 8.32 -6.24
C MET A 122 4.07 8.44 -4.72
N GLU A 123 5.26 8.19 -4.17
CA GLU A 123 5.54 8.26 -2.74
C GLU A 123 5.36 9.68 -2.19
N ASN A 124 5.84 10.69 -2.91
CA ASN A 124 5.65 12.10 -2.55
C ASN A 124 4.17 12.49 -2.57
N TRP A 125 3.44 12.05 -3.58
CA TRP A 125 2.01 12.31 -3.69
C TRP A 125 1.21 11.62 -2.59
N LEU A 126 1.46 10.33 -2.32
CA LEU A 126 0.85 9.60 -1.22
C LEU A 126 1.15 10.27 0.14
N ASN A 127 2.38 10.77 0.30
CA ASN A 127 2.78 11.50 1.51
C ASN A 127 1.97 12.79 1.72
N LYS A 128 1.59 13.46 0.63
CA LYS A 128 0.74 14.64 0.66
C LYS A 128 -0.71 14.30 0.99
N ILE A 129 -1.28 13.27 0.32
CA ILE A 129 -2.72 13.00 0.44
C ILE A 129 -3.09 12.26 1.72
N LYS A 130 -2.20 11.48 2.33
CA LYS A 130 -2.49 10.71 3.55
C LYS A 130 -3.03 11.54 4.72
N GLU A 131 -2.74 12.85 4.71
CA GLU A 131 -3.21 13.80 5.73
C GLU A 131 -4.55 14.47 5.37
N THR A 132 -5.11 14.17 4.19
CA THR A 132 -6.32 14.83 3.69
C THR A 132 -7.61 14.06 3.96
N PHE A 133 -7.50 12.84 4.44
CA PHE A 133 -8.60 11.94 4.77
C PHE A 133 -8.29 11.11 6.01
N ASP A 134 -9.32 10.60 6.67
CA ASP A 134 -9.16 9.71 7.83
C ASP A 134 -8.98 8.27 7.36
N TRP A 135 -8.04 7.55 7.94
CA TRP A 135 -7.83 6.11 7.70
C TRP A 135 -7.50 5.38 9.02
N LYS A 136 -7.71 4.04 9.04
CA LYS A 136 -7.47 3.20 10.22
C LYS A 136 -6.31 2.24 10.01
N VAL A 137 -6.29 1.51 8.91
CA VAL A 137 -5.23 0.56 8.57
C VAL A 137 -4.75 0.82 7.15
N TRP A 138 -3.45 0.90 6.96
CA TRP A 138 -2.83 1.09 5.66
C TRP A 138 -1.96 -0.09 5.31
N CYS A 139 -2.25 -0.75 4.18
CA CYS A 139 -1.49 -1.90 3.69
C CYS A 139 -0.86 -1.55 2.35
N PHE A 140 0.41 -1.91 2.17
CA PHE A 140 1.12 -1.69 0.92
C PHE A 140 2.06 -2.86 0.59
N GLY A 141 2.61 -2.91 -0.64
CA GLY A 141 3.54 -3.93 -1.11
C GLY A 141 4.85 -3.32 -1.58
N HIS A 142 5.23 -3.60 -2.84
CA HIS A 142 6.35 -3.04 -3.59
C HIS A 142 7.76 -3.43 -3.13
N PHE A 143 8.08 -3.36 -1.85
CA PHE A 143 9.44 -3.54 -1.33
C PHE A 143 9.80 -4.99 -0.98
N HIS A 144 8.94 -5.94 -1.32
CA HIS A 144 9.18 -7.39 -1.25
C HIS A 144 9.52 -7.92 0.16
N GLU A 145 8.86 -7.42 1.18
CA GLU A 145 8.98 -7.87 2.56
C GLU A 145 7.61 -7.96 3.21
N ASP A 146 7.46 -8.87 4.17
CA ASP A 146 6.27 -8.99 5.02
C ASP A 146 6.61 -8.46 6.41
N ARG A 147 6.07 -7.30 6.80
CA ARG A 147 6.33 -6.71 8.12
C ARG A 147 5.32 -5.64 8.53
N ILE A 148 5.24 -5.38 9.82
CA ILE A 148 4.57 -4.21 10.36
C ILE A 148 5.55 -3.03 10.30
N GLU A 149 5.23 -2.04 9.48
CA GLU A 149 6.12 -0.91 9.22
C GLU A 149 6.08 0.12 10.35
N ARG A 150 4.88 0.37 10.87
CA ARG A 150 4.58 1.25 12.01
C ARG A 150 3.17 0.99 12.52
N SER A 151 2.74 1.73 13.54
CA SER A 151 1.37 1.61 14.05
C SER A 151 0.34 1.73 12.92
N HIS A 152 -0.50 0.71 12.76
CA HIS A 152 -1.57 0.61 11.76
C HIS A 152 -1.09 0.57 10.29
N VAL A 153 0.20 0.31 10.04
CA VAL A 153 0.77 0.23 8.69
C VAL A 153 1.52 -1.08 8.49
N GLU A 154 1.05 -1.86 7.53
CA GLU A 154 1.57 -3.20 7.24
C GLU A 154 2.05 -3.30 5.78
N GLN A 155 3.17 -3.96 5.58
CA GLN A 155 3.73 -4.28 4.27
C GLN A 155 3.58 -5.77 4.00
N PHE A 156 3.11 -6.11 2.79
CA PHE A 156 2.85 -7.48 2.36
C PHE A 156 3.58 -7.85 1.08
N PHE A 157 4.09 -9.09 1.03
CA PHE A 157 4.71 -9.65 -0.17
C PHE A 157 4.34 -11.12 -0.40
N HIS A 158 4.59 -12.01 0.55
CA HIS A 158 4.26 -13.43 0.46
C HIS A 158 3.08 -13.81 1.35
N THR A 159 2.84 -13.04 2.39
CA THR A 159 1.78 -13.31 3.36
C THR A 159 0.41 -13.02 2.75
N ILE A 160 -0.53 -13.91 3.01
CA ILE A 160 -1.95 -13.75 2.70
C ILE A 160 -2.69 -13.71 4.04
N GLU A 161 -3.39 -12.61 4.28
CA GLU A 161 -4.17 -12.42 5.50
C GLU A 161 -5.65 -12.23 5.24
N ASN A 162 -6.43 -12.52 6.25
CA ASN A 162 -7.84 -12.20 6.27
C ASN A 162 -8.02 -10.74 6.75
N LEU A 163 -8.83 -9.97 6.04
CA LEU A 163 -9.09 -8.57 6.35
C LEU A 163 -9.59 -8.37 7.79
N GLU A 164 -10.47 -9.25 8.26
CA GLU A 164 -11.02 -9.21 9.62
C GLU A 164 -9.96 -9.49 10.69
N GLU A 165 -8.99 -10.37 10.41
CA GLU A 165 -7.88 -10.66 11.32
C GLU A 165 -6.98 -9.43 11.46
N THR A 166 -6.63 -8.79 10.34
CA THR A 166 -5.87 -7.52 10.33
C THR A 166 -6.63 -6.42 11.10
N TRP A 167 -7.93 -6.25 10.83
CA TRP A 167 -8.75 -5.28 11.54
C TRP A 167 -8.78 -5.52 13.05
N ASN A 168 -9.07 -6.76 13.47
CA ASN A 168 -9.18 -7.12 14.88
C ASN A 168 -7.85 -6.97 15.63
N ARG A 169 -6.71 -7.20 14.98
CA ARG A 169 -5.37 -6.97 15.53
C ARG A 169 -5.19 -5.52 15.95
N TRP A 170 -5.49 -4.58 15.04
CA TRP A 170 -5.34 -3.17 15.34
C TRP A 170 -6.38 -2.64 16.33
N VAL A 171 -7.61 -3.13 16.27
CA VAL A 171 -8.62 -2.83 17.29
C VAL A 171 -8.18 -3.32 18.68
N GLN A 172 -7.54 -4.49 18.76
CA GLN A 172 -7.01 -5.01 20.02
C GLN A 172 -5.81 -4.18 20.49
N TYR A 173 -4.89 -3.85 19.59
CA TYR A 173 -3.75 -2.99 19.92
C TYR A 173 -4.18 -1.62 20.48
N ASP A 174 -5.17 -0.98 19.87
CA ASP A 174 -5.73 0.29 20.37
C ASP A 174 -6.30 0.20 21.79
N LYS A 175 -6.84 -0.97 22.16
CA LYS A 175 -7.43 -1.20 23.48
C LYS A 175 -6.43 -1.55 24.57
N THR A 176 -5.39 -2.28 24.22
CA THR A 176 -4.50 -2.94 25.19
C THR A 176 -3.06 -2.50 25.11
N GLY A 177 -2.64 -1.89 23.98
CA GLY A 177 -1.24 -1.66 23.67
C GLY A 177 -0.45 -2.93 23.27
N GLU A 178 -1.09 -4.11 23.34
CA GLU A 178 -0.48 -5.38 23.00
C GLU A 178 -0.75 -5.71 21.53
N LEU A 179 0.30 -6.02 20.78
CA LEU A 179 0.23 -6.39 19.37
C LEU A 179 0.47 -7.89 19.20
N ASP A 180 -0.47 -8.57 18.55
CA ASP A 180 -0.27 -9.97 18.13
C ASP A 180 0.70 -10.01 16.96
N LEU A 181 1.93 -10.45 17.24
CA LEU A 181 3.04 -10.45 16.28
C LEU A 181 3.02 -11.74 15.45
N HIS A 182 2.46 -11.68 14.28
CA HIS A 182 2.58 -12.72 13.25
C HIS A 182 3.50 -12.27 12.09
N LEU A 183 3.78 -10.97 11.99
CA LEU A 183 4.76 -10.36 11.10
C LEU A 183 5.94 -9.78 11.90
N ARG A 184 7.08 -9.67 11.24
CA ARG A 184 8.25 -8.97 11.79
C ARG A 184 7.95 -7.48 11.95
N LEU A 185 8.49 -6.85 12.98
CA LEU A 185 8.46 -5.40 13.11
C LEU A 185 9.57 -4.76 12.25
N SER A 186 9.30 -3.58 11.72
CA SER A 186 10.36 -2.74 11.16
C SER A 186 11.27 -2.20 12.26
N PRO A 187 12.53 -1.85 11.98
CA PRO A 187 13.40 -1.22 12.96
C PRO A 187 12.84 0.09 13.53
N VAL A 188 12.03 0.79 12.76
CA VAL A 188 11.37 2.03 13.17
C VAL A 188 10.31 1.72 14.22
N PHE A 189 9.45 0.74 13.95
CA PHE A 189 8.36 0.40 14.85
C PHE A 189 8.83 -0.31 16.13
N GLU A 190 9.87 -1.16 16.04
CA GLU A 190 10.53 -1.73 17.23
C GLU A 190 10.98 -0.63 18.20
N LYS A 191 11.58 0.44 17.64
CA LYS A 191 12.02 1.58 18.44
C LYS A 191 10.85 2.36 19.06
N GLU A 192 9.75 2.56 18.31
CA GLU A 192 8.54 3.20 18.82
C GLU A 192 7.92 2.41 19.99
N MET A 193 7.86 1.08 19.86
CA MET A 193 7.34 0.20 20.91
C MET A 193 8.19 0.27 22.18
N LEU A 194 9.52 0.21 22.04
CA LEU A 194 10.45 0.34 23.18
C LEU A 194 10.29 1.70 23.88
N TYR A 195 10.10 2.78 23.16
CA TYR A 195 9.88 4.11 23.74
C TYR A 195 8.57 4.17 24.56
N LYS A 196 7.50 3.57 24.06
CA LYS A 196 6.23 3.50 24.82
C LYS A 196 6.40 2.75 26.14
N GLU A 197 7.05 1.58 26.11
CA GLU A 197 7.32 0.78 27.31
C GLU A 197 8.14 1.55 28.35
N LEU A 198 9.13 2.34 27.92
CA LEU A 198 9.94 3.16 28.82
C LEU A 198 9.13 4.24 29.52
N ILE A 199 8.30 4.98 28.78
CA ILE A 199 7.42 6.03 29.32
C ILE A 199 6.43 5.44 30.32
N GLU A 200 5.75 4.34 29.98
CA GLU A 200 4.79 3.69 30.86
C GLU A 200 5.43 3.15 32.15
N ASN A 201 6.69 2.73 32.09
CA ASN A 201 7.41 2.28 33.30
C ASN A 201 7.87 3.44 34.20
N GLU A 202 8.17 4.61 33.63
CA GLU A 202 8.46 5.83 34.41
C GLU A 202 7.20 6.30 35.12
N GLU A 203 6.05 6.38 34.44
CA GLU A 203 4.76 6.80 35.03
C GLU A 203 4.22 5.86 36.15
N LYS A 204 4.60 4.57 36.13
CA LYS A 204 4.21 3.60 37.17
C LYS A 204 5.09 3.68 38.44
N ASN A 205 6.25 4.33 38.33
CA ASN A 205 7.22 4.45 39.45
C ASN A 205 7.17 5.82 40.15
N ASP A 206 6.37 6.75 39.67
CA ASP A 206 6.02 8.03 40.29
C ASP A 206 4.66 7.94 41.00
#